data_9c40676fc1af488028656db6edb9d77d
#
_entry.id   9c40676fc1af488028656db6edb9d77d
#
_cell.length_a   1.000
_cell.length_b   1.000
_cell.length_c   1.000
_cell.angle_alpha   90.00
_cell.angle_beta   90.00
_cell.angle_gamma   90.00
#
_symmetry.space_group_name_H-M   'P 1'
#
loop_
_entity.id
_entity.type
_entity.pdbx_description
1 polymer ?
#
loop_
_entity_poly.entity_id
_entity_poly.type
_entity_poly.pdbx_seq_one_letter_code
_entity_poly.pdbx_strand_id
1 'polypeptide(L)'
;MKITEIWFVDDHIYGRDENGKEYRQSLLWYPKLRAASEPERKEYTFGLGGIHWRGLDEDISFESFVYEDSEPSPMQRFFLTHKEINVAEFARLIGINPTLLRNYINGFKKPSPER
;
A
#
# COMPACT_ATOMS: atom_id res chain seq x y z
N MET A 1 -17.01 3.26 -5.86
CA MET A 1 -15.96 3.96 -6.63
C MET A 1 -15.17 2.90 -7.39
N LYS A 2 -14.84 3.18 -8.62
CA LYS A 2 -14.15 2.22 -9.47
C LYS A 2 -12.99 2.92 -10.18
N ILE A 3 -11.77 2.44 -9.95
CA ILE A 3 -10.58 2.94 -10.66
C ILE A 3 -10.55 2.31 -12.04
N THR A 4 -10.42 3.13 -13.07
CA THR A 4 -10.43 2.69 -14.47
C THR A 4 -9.10 2.84 -15.16
N GLU A 5 -8.18 3.62 -14.58
CA GLU A 5 -6.85 3.84 -15.13
C GLU A 5 -5.86 3.97 -13.99
N ILE A 6 -4.66 3.41 -14.15
CA ILE A 6 -3.58 3.57 -13.17
C ILE A 6 -2.27 3.91 -13.88
N TRP A 7 -1.38 4.59 -13.15
CA TRP A 7 -0.01 4.83 -13.60
C TRP A 7 0.88 5.02 -12.37
N PHE A 8 2.18 4.99 -12.58
CA PHE A 8 3.17 5.05 -11.51
C PHE A 8 4.10 6.24 -11.73
N VAL A 9 4.37 6.98 -10.66
CA VAL A 9 5.37 8.05 -10.66
C VAL A 9 6.16 7.92 -9.36
N ASP A 10 7.47 7.72 -9.47
CA ASP A 10 8.35 7.51 -8.33
C ASP A 10 7.80 6.41 -7.40
N ASP A 11 7.65 6.67 -6.11
CA ASP A 11 7.16 5.71 -5.13
C ASP A 11 5.65 5.79 -4.93
N HIS A 12 4.91 6.21 -5.95
CA HIS A 12 3.45 6.34 -5.86
C HIS A 12 2.75 5.63 -7.00
N ILE A 13 1.58 5.09 -6.69
CA ILE A 13 0.63 4.64 -7.69
C ILE A 13 -0.52 5.65 -7.74
N TYR A 14 -0.86 6.08 -8.95
CA TYR A 14 -1.97 6.97 -9.22
C TYR A 14 -3.11 6.20 -9.83
N GLY A 15 -4.33 6.62 -9.54
CA GLY A 15 -5.52 6.05 -10.14
C GLY A 15 -6.51 7.13 -10.51
N ARG A 16 -7.28 6.88 -11.57
CA ARG A 16 -8.39 7.76 -11.99
C ARG A 16 -9.66 6.93 -11.97
N ASP A 17 -10.71 7.49 -11.38
CA ASP A 17 -11.99 6.80 -11.30
C ASP A 17 -12.87 7.07 -12.54
N GLU A 18 -14.06 6.45 -12.56
CA GLU A 18 -14.99 6.58 -13.67
C GLU A 18 -15.50 8.00 -13.88
N ASN A 19 -15.32 8.87 -12.89
CA ASN A 19 -15.73 10.28 -12.95
C ASN A 19 -14.56 11.21 -13.30
N GLY A 20 -13.38 10.64 -13.53
CA GLY A 20 -12.20 11.41 -13.88
C GLY A 20 -11.43 11.96 -12.70
N LYS A 21 -11.84 11.65 -11.47
CA LYS A 21 -11.13 12.10 -10.29
C LYS A 21 -9.87 11.27 -10.08
N GLU A 22 -8.78 11.95 -9.72
CA GLU A 22 -7.48 11.32 -9.51
C GLU A 22 -7.18 11.14 -8.04
N TYR A 23 -6.49 10.04 -7.74
CA TYR A 23 -6.08 9.65 -6.40
C TYR A 23 -4.64 9.15 -6.47
N ARG A 24 -3.97 9.13 -5.32
CA ARG A 24 -2.66 8.48 -5.25
C ARG A 24 -2.48 7.83 -3.89
N GLN A 25 -1.57 6.86 -3.85
CA GLN A 25 -1.13 6.29 -2.59
C GLN A 25 0.32 5.83 -2.70
N SER A 26 0.97 5.70 -1.56
CA SER A 26 2.37 5.34 -1.48
C SER A 26 2.58 3.86 -1.79
N LEU A 27 3.61 3.55 -2.58
CA LEU A 27 4.05 2.17 -2.82
C LEU A 27 4.77 1.58 -1.62
N LEU A 28 5.04 2.35 -0.59
CA LEU A 28 5.60 1.80 0.66
C LEU A 28 4.66 0.77 1.29
N TRP A 29 3.35 0.87 1.03
CA TRP A 29 2.38 -0.12 1.49
C TRP A 29 2.42 -1.41 0.68
N TYR A 30 3.05 -1.41 -0.49
CA TYR A 30 3.05 -2.53 -1.43
C TYR A 30 4.48 -2.86 -1.87
N PRO A 31 5.28 -3.48 -0.99
CA PRO A 31 6.71 -3.71 -1.25
C PRO A 31 6.99 -4.50 -2.54
N LYS A 32 6.16 -5.49 -2.84
CA LYS A 32 6.33 -6.30 -4.05
C LYS A 32 6.17 -5.46 -5.30
N LEU A 33 5.19 -4.56 -5.28
CA LEU A 33 4.92 -3.68 -6.41
C LEU A 33 6.00 -2.60 -6.53
N ARG A 34 6.48 -2.10 -5.40
CA ARG A 34 7.54 -1.11 -5.35
C ARG A 34 8.83 -1.66 -5.95
N ALA A 35 9.15 -2.92 -5.66
CA ALA A 35 10.36 -3.59 -6.17
C ALA A 35 10.21 -4.14 -7.59
N ALA A 36 8.99 -4.14 -8.14
CA ALA A 36 8.72 -4.73 -9.44
C ALA A 36 9.30 -3.90 -10.57
N SER A 37 9.63 -4.59 -11.67
CA SER A 37 10.04 -3.95 -12.90
C SER A 37 8.85 -3.28 -13.58
N GLU A 38 9.13 -2.39 -14.53
CA GLU A 38 8.07 -1.74 -15.31
C GLU A 38 7.19 -2.74 -16.06
N PRO A 39 7.75 -3.76 -16.74
CA PRO A 39 6.91 -4.79 -17.35
C PRO A 39 6.03 -5.53 -16.35
N GLU A 40 6.55 -5.86 -15.17
CA GLU A 40 5.77 -6.54 -14.14
C GLU A 40 4.62 -5.68 -13.64
N ARG A 41 4.83 -4.38 -13.50
CA ARG A 41 3.79 -3.44 -13.07
C ARG A 41 2.65 -3.31 -14.06
N LYS A 42 2.89 -3.63 -15.33
CA LYS A 42 1.88 -3.57 -16.39
C LYS A 42 1.03 -4.83 -16.50
N GLU A 43 1.42 -5.90 -15.81
CA GLU A 43 0.73 -7.19 -15.82
C GLU A 43 -0.36 -7.22 -14.75
N TYR A 44 -1.36 -6.35 -14.88
CA TYR A 44 -2.45 -6.27 -13.93
C TYR A 44 -3.80 -6.49 -14.61
N THR A 45 -4.80 -6.84 -13.77
CA THR A 45 -6.19 -6.94 -14.20
C THR A 45 -7.08 -6.21 -13.21
N PHE A 46 -8.18 -5.66 -13.71
CA PHE A 46 -9.19 -5.06 -12.85
C PHE A 46 -10.22 -6.11 -12.45
N GLY A 47 -10.50 -6.19 -11.14
CA GLY A 47 -11.57 -7.02 -10.61
C GLY A 47 -12.74 -6.16 -10.14
N LEU A 48 -13.67 -6.78 -9.43
CA LEU A 48 -14.86 -6.08 -8.91
C LEU A 48 -14.51 -5.02 -7.87
N GLY A 49 -13.57 -5.31 -7.01
CA GLY A 49 -13.23 -4.42 -5.90
C GLY A 49 -11.82 -3.89 -5.93
N GLY A 50 -11.06 -4.15 -6.96
CA GLY A 50 -9.67 -3.71 -6.98
C GLY A 50 -8.87 -4.16 -8.18
N ILE A 51 -7.56 -4.04 -8.03
CA ILE A 51 -6.58 -4.30 -9.07
C ILE A 51 -5.72 -5.46 -8.62
N HIS A 52 -5.42 -6.39 -9.53
CA HIS A 52 -4.69 -7.62 -9.20
C HIS A 52 -3.45 -7.77 -10.07
N TRP A 53 -2.32 -8.03 -9.43
CA TRP A 53 -1.06 -8.39 -10.08
C TRP A 53 -0.74 -9.85 -9.72
N ARG A 54 -1.20 -10.77 -10.54
CA ARG A 54 -1.04 -12.21 -10.25
C ARG A 54 0.41 -12.64 -10.15
N GLY A 55 1.25 -12.13 -11.04
CA GLY A 55 2.67 -12.48 -11.05
C GLY A 55 3.43 -12.02 -9.81
N LEU A 56 2.92 -11.01 -9.13
CA LEU A 56 3.52 -10.46 -7.91
C LEU A 56 2.78 -10.90 -6.65
N ASP A 57 1.65 -11.60 -6.82
CA ASP A 57 0.75 -11.92 -5.71
C ASP A 57 0.43 -10.67 -4.89
N GLU A 58 0.02 -9.60 -5.58
CA GLU A 58 -0.31 -8.31 -4.97
C GLU A 58 -1.68 -7.85 -5.43
N ASP A 59 -2.44 -7.28 -4.49
CA ASP A 59 -3.78 -6.76 -4.74
C ASP A 59 -3.91 -5.38 -4.11
N ILE A 60 -4.57 -4.47 -4.81
CA ILE A 60 -4.89 -3.14 -4.29
C ILE A 60 -6.39 -2.92 -4.42
N SER A 61 -7.08 -2.69 -3.29
CA SER A 61 -8.51 -2.38 -3.33
C SER A 61 -8.74 -0.97 -3.85
N PHE A 62 -9.85 -0.75 -4.54
CA PHE A 62 -10.23 0.61 -4.98
C PHE A 62 -10.41 1.53 -3.78
N GLU A 63 -10.97 1.02 -2.68
CA GLU A 63 -11.19 1.81 -1.47
C GLU A 63 -9.91 2.35 -0.86
N SER A 64 -8.78 1.62 -1.00
CA SER A 64 -7.52 2.05 -0.41
C SER A 64 -7.04 3.41 -0.94
N PHE A 65 -7.49 3.81 -2.12
CA PHE A 65 -7.12 5.10 -2.69
C PHE A 65 -7.74 6.28 -1.95
N VAL A 66 -8.79 6.05 -1.16
CA VAL A 66 -9.46 7.12 -0.38
C VAL A 66 -9.19 7.02 1.12
N TYR A 67 -8.34 6.09 1.57
CA TYR A 67 -7.98 5.98 2.98
C TYR A 67 -7.14 7.19 3.42
N GLU A 68 -7.33 7.62 4.66
CA GLU A 68 -6.57 8.73 5.21
C GLU A 68 -5.07 8.44 5.27
N ASP A 69 -4.70 7.18 5.45
CA ASP A 69 -3.30 6.76 5.51
C ASP A 69 -2.74 6.30 4.16
N SER A 70 -3.32 6.74 3.07
CA SER A 70 -2.77 6.46 1.74
C SER A 70 -1.31 6.92 1.63
N GLU A 71 -0.95 7.98 2.36
CA GLU A 71 0.43 8.39 2.60
C GLU A 71 0.81 8.03 4.04
N PRO A 72 1.89 7.27 4.26
CA PRO A 72 2.31 6.95 5.61
C PRO A 72 2.83 8.17 6.36
N SER A 73 2.65 8.18 7.68
CA SER A 73 3.24 9.19 8.56
C SER A 73 4.78 9.07 8.53
N PRO A 74 5.51 10.10 8.99
CA PRO A 74 6.98 10.00 9.07
C PRO A 74 7.46 8.79 9.88
N MET A 75 6.80 8.46 10.98
CA MET A 75 7.17 7.28 11.78
C MET A 75 6.89 5.98 11.03
N GLN A 76 5.72 5.87 10.39
CA GLN A 76 5.39 4.71 9.57
C GLN A 76 6.39 4.55 8.42
N ARG A 77 6.71 5.65 7.74
CA ARG A 77 7.70 5.66 6.66
C ARG A 77 9.06 5.17 7.15
N PHE A 78 9.48 5.60 8.32
CA PHE A 78 10.74 5.16 8.91
C PHE A 78 10.79 3.64 9.06
N PHE A 79 9.77 3.04 9.70
CA PHE A 79 9.74 1.60 9.88
C PHE A 79 9.52 0.82 8.59
N LEU A 80 8.76 1.37 7.65
CA LEU A 80 8.53 0.72 6.36
C LEU A 80 9.79 0.69 5.49
N THR A 81 10.70 1.63 5.69
CA THR A 81 11.95 1.69 4.93
C THR A 81 13.14 1.09 5.67
N HIS A 82 12.99 0.76 6.95
CA HIS A 82 14.04 0.16 7.79
C HIS A 82 13.58 -1.20 8.32
N LYS A 83 13.41 -2.15 7.42
CA LYS A 83 12.89 -3.48 7.76
C LYS A 83 13.83 -4.29 8.66
N GLU A 84 15.09 -3.90 8.77
CA GLU A 84 16.08 -4.51 9.65
C GLU A 84 15.81 -4.26 11.12
N ILE A 85 14.99 -3.27 11.46
CA ILE A 85 14.69 -2.93 12.85
C ILE A 85 13.68 -3.93 13.42
N ASN A 86 14.04 -4.51 14.58
CA ASN A 86 13.13 -5.38 15.30
C ASN A 86 12.09 -4.54 16.04
N VAL A 87 10.87 -4.51 15.50
CA VAL A 87 9.77 -3.69 16.04
C VAL A 87 9.42 -4.09 17.47
N ALA A 88 9.41 -5.39 17.78
CA ALA A 88 9.07 -5.87 19.12
C ALA A 88 10.09 -5.40 20.16
N GLU A 89 11.38 -5.46 19.85
CA GLU A 89 12.44 -4.98 20.74
C GLU A 89 12.35 -3.48 20.92
N PHE A 90 12.14 -2.75 19.82
CA PHE A 90 12.00 -1.29 19.88
C PHE A 90 10.82 -0.88 20.76
N ALA A 91 9.67 -1.56 20.60
CA ALA A 91 8.48 -1.28 21.40
C ALA A 91 8.74 -1.49 22.90
N ARG A 92 9.43 -2.57 23.26
CA ARG A 92 9.78 -2.84 24.65
C ARG A 92 10.69 -1.77 25.24
N LEU A 93 11.65 -1.30 24.46
CA LEU A 93 12.59 -0.26 24.90
C LEU A 93 11.88 1.05 25.21
N ILE A 94 10.87 1.42 24.46
CA ILE A 94 10.14 2.68 24.67
C ILE A 94 8.88 2.52 25.51
N GLY A 95 8.59 1.29 25.97
CA GLY A 95 7.46 1.05 26.86
C GLY A 95 6.11 0.99 26.19
N ILE A 96 6.05 0.63 24.93
CA ILE A 96 4.81 0.50 24.16
C ILE A 96 4.53 -0.98 23.91
N ASN A 97 3.24 -1.35 23.88
CA ASN A 97 2.85 -2.71 23.51
C ASN A 97 3.29 -3.00 22.07
N PRO A 98 4.06 -4.10 21.85
CA PRO A 98 4.55 -4.42 20.49
C PRO A 98 3.45 -4.57 19.45
N THR A 99 2.30 -5.15 19.82
CA THR A 99 1.18 -5.33 18.91
C THR A 99 0.59 -3.98 18.48
N LEU A 100 0.44 -3.06 19.44
CA LEU A 100 -0.06 -1.72 19.14
C LEU A 100 0.87 -0.97 18.20
N LEU A 101 2.18 -1.04 18.46
CA LEU A 101 3.16 -0.38 17.59
C LEU A 101 3.14 -0.98 16.19
N ARG A 102 3.09 -2.31 16.10
CA ARG A 102 3.06 -3.00 14.81
C ARG A 102 1.82 -2.63 14.02
N ASN A 103 0.66 -2.57 14.69
CA ASN A 103 -0.58 -2.16 14.05
C ASN A 103 -0.52 -0.72 13.55
N TYR A 104 0.07 0.18 14.34
CA TYR A 104 0.26 1.56 13.92
C TYR A 104 1.15 1.67 12.68
N ILE A 105 2.27 0.96 12.68
CA ILE A 105 3.21 0.96 11.55
C ILE A 105 2.55 0.47 10.27
N ASN A 106 1.71 -0.56 10.37
CA ASN A 106 1.03 -1.13 9.22
C ASN A 106 -0.17 -0.31 8.75
N GLY A 107 -0.59 0.69 9.54
CA GLY A 107 -1.73 1.54 9.21
C GLY A 107 -3.03 0.76 9.18
N PHE A 108 -4.01 1.24 8.44
CA PHE A 108 -5.22 0.48 8.20
C PHE A 108 -4.89 -0.77 7.41
N LYS A 109 -5.31 -1.91 7.91
CA LYS A 109 -5.12 -3.16 7.18
C LYS A 109 -5.92 -3.07 5.88
N LYS A 110 -5.21 -3.06 4.75
CA LYS A 110 -5.85 -2.97 3.45
C LYS A 110 -6.54 -4.30 3.17
N PRO A 111 -7.88 -4.35 3.09
CA PRO A 111 -8.56 -5.60 2.79
C PRO A 111 -8.22 -6.07 1.38
N SER A 112 -8.11 -7.40 1.21
CA SER A 112 -7.94 -7.95 -0.12
C SER A 112 -9.21 -7.69 -0.93
N PRO A 113 -9.10 -7.17 -2.16
CA PRO A 113 -10.29 -6.95 -2.98
C PRO A 113 -10.93 -8.27 -3.40
N GLU A 114 -12.22 -8.25 -3.60
CA GLU A 114 -12.93 -9.41 -4.14
C GLU A 114 -12.50 -9.67 -5.59
N ARG A 115 -12.40 -10.94 -5.93
CA ARG A 115 -11.89 -11.39 -7.24
C ARG A 115 -12.96 -12.01 -8.10
#